data_5eedff61bbf3c8446d9a47414bb608e2
#
_entry.id   5eedff61bbf3c8446d9a47414bb608e2
#
_cell.length_a   1.000
_cell.length_b   1.000
_cell.length_c   1.000
_cell.angle_alpha   90.00
_cell.angle_beta   90.00
_cell.angle_gamma   90.00
#
_symmetry.space_group_name_H-M   'P 1'
#
loop_
_entity.id
_entity.type
_entity.pdbx_description
1 polymer ?
#
loop_
_entity_poly.entity_id
_entity_poly.type
_entity_poly.pdbx_seq_one_letter_code
_entity_poly.pdbx_strand_id
1 'polypeptide(L)'
;MRPPFPLLSLVLAVVLGATAAEAGRGAAEKPLLGIAGQADRFENQTGQDSQVRHIFLGWGQGSSWGSPFAELFARLKPIPMIHIGTDRGRARTEVITPAAIASGRGDAYLVALNQAIAAYGGQVYVRVMAEMNNPRNLYSPTRLNGTSRGPSHSAAAYRQAFRRAYLILHGGDVDAKLRRLGQPAVARDLAVNPASALTVIWNPIAGLDTRSARPAQAFYPGDPYVDMVGNDMFATRVGVASHAANEALYRAHPGKPYSLPEWGTAIDDAGFVTRICAFLKSRQRTKLAAYYEAQPGSTYDLGSKPAARAAYRRCITPLGGKAGVVPMGPPTSTQLRLAAAPVKGDAPLEVTFQPHVNLTRPVLRWELAFGDGEVQQRSGPPPDTVTYTYAKDGVYTATLLVYLERPFATTAARYVTQAQVKVGKKSDELMRLVAAPRSGKAPFSASFRATVTAPGTSWDFVPGDGTSRSGQGRPPRFLGHTYTTPGTYRALLIVHLGATERVLAYVDVRVR
;
A
#
# COMPACT_ATOMS: atom_id res chain seq x y z
N MET A 1 63.27 -22.11 -54.03
CA MET A 1 62.92 -21.03 -53.08
C MET A 1 61.50 -21.30 -52.54
N ARG A 2 61.46 -21.71 -51.25
CA ARG A 2 60.21 -21.97 -50.55
C ARG A 2 59.91 -20.75 -49.65
N PRO A 3 58.69 -20.27 -49.57
CA PRO A 3 58.32 -19.23 -48.60
C PRO A 3 58.00 -19.85 -47.21
N PRO A 4 58.15 -19.09 -46.10
CA PRO A 4 58.01 -19.59 -44.75
C PRO A 4 56.55 -19.63 -44.28
N PHE A 5 56.24 -20.60 -43.43
CA PHE A 5 54.97 -20.79 -42.73
C PHE A 5 54.73 -19.71 -41.68
N PRO A 6 53.50 -19.23 -41.46
CA PRO A 6 53.16 -18.41 -40.32
C PRO A 6 52.85 -19.30 -39.12
N LEU A 7 53.36 -18.89 -37.96
CA LEU A 7 53.11 -19.42 -36.63
C LEU A 7 51.63 -19.22 -36.25
N LEU A 8 50.95 -20.31 -35.88
CA LEU A 8 49.61 -20.32 -35.35
C LEU A 8 49.69 -20.06 -33.83
N SER A 9 49.31 -18.86 -33.39
CA SER A 9 49.18 -18.52 -31.97
C SER A 9 47.87 -19.12 -31.45
N LEU A 10 47.99 -20.11 -30.56
CA LEU A 10 46.89 -20.72 -29.84
C LEU A 10 46.44 -19.77 -28.70
N VAL A 11 45.32 -19.08 -28.88
CA VAL A 11 44.69 -18.29 -27.81
C VAL A 11 43.84 -19.25 -26.98
N LEU A 12 44.32 -19.53 -25.75
CA LEU A 12 43.59 -20.31 -24.75
C LEU A 12 42.49 -19.41 -24.15
N ALA A 13 41.24 -19.56 -24.59
CA ALA A 13 40.10 -18.91 -23.97
C ALA A 13 39.77 -19.62 -22.65
N VAL A 14 40.14 -18.99 -21.54
CA VAL A 14 39.64 -19.36 -20.21
C VAL A 14 38.19 -18.96 -20.12
N VAL A 15 37.28 -19.92 -20.22
CA VAL A 15 35.87 -19.73 -19.89
C VAL A 15 35.75 -19.70 -18.37
N LEU A 16 35.75 -18.51 -17.81
CA LEU A 16 35.29 -18.29 -16.43
C LEU A 16 33.77 -18.54 -16.39
N GLY A 17 33.40 -19.73 -15.94
CA GLY A 17 32.05 -20.06 -15.58
C GLY A 17 31.62 -19.21 -14.40
N ALA A 18 30.92 -18.13 -14.68
CA ALA A 18 30.16 -17.41 -13.67
C ALA A 18 28.96 -18.30 -13.25
N THR A 19 29.11 -19.02 -12.15
CA THR A 19 27.96 -19.58 -11.43
C THR A 19 27.13 -18.41 -10.93
N ALA A 20 26.08 -18.09 -11.66
CA ALA A 20 25.03 -17.22 -11.16
C ALA A 20 24.49 -17.87 -9.89
N ALA A 21 24.84 -17.30 -8.74
CA ALA A 21 24.18 -17.61 -7.49
C ALA A 21 22.67 -17.40 -7.71
N GLU A 22 21.89 -18.46 -7.65
CA GLU A 22 20.44 -18.40 -7.54
C GLU A 22 20.11 -17.63 -6.26
N ALA A 23 19.93 -16.32 -6.40
CA ALA A 23 19.33 -15.50 -5.38
C ALA A 23 17.94 -16.11 -5.13
N GLY A 24 17.75 -16.68 -3.93
CA GLY A 24 16.53 -17.34 -3.54
C GLY A 24 15.31 -16.53 -3.97
N ARG A 25 14.46 -17.11 -4.81
CA ARG A 25 13.16 -16.57 -5.19
C ARG A 25 12.35 -16.49 -3.90
N GLY A 26 12.30 -15.30 -3.29
CA GLY A 26 11.35 -15.01 -2.22
C GLY A 26 9.96 -15.42 -2.67
N ALA A 27 9.19 -16.04 -1.80
CA ALA A 27 7.82 -16.45 -2.10
C ALA A 27 7.08 -15.29 -2.76
N ALA A 28 6.43 -15.54 -3.90
CA ALA A 28 5.72 -14.51 -4.66
C ALA A 28 4.68 -13.83 -3.75
N GLU A 29 4.72 -12.50 -3.71
CA GLU A 29 3.80 -11.71 -2.89
C GLU A 29 2.36 -11.95 -3.35
N LYS A 30 1.50 -12.39 -2.42
CA LYS A 30 0.09 -12.66 -2.69
C LYS A 30 -0.67 -11.35 -2.97
N PRO A 31 -1.63 -11.33 -3.91
CA PRO A 31 -2.45 -10.14 -4.14
C PRO A 31 -3.32 -9.83 -2.92
N LEU A 32 -3.56 -8.55 -2.68
CA LEU A 32 -4.58 -8.12 -1.73
C LEU A 32 -5.96 -8.38 -2.32
N LEU A 33 -6.82 -9.01 -1.52
CA LEU A 33 -8.22 -9.15 -1.90
C LEU A 33 -9.04 -8.02 -1.30
N GLY A 34 -9.99 -7.53 -2.08
CA GLY A 34 -10.85 -6.42 -1.68
C GLY A 34 -12.32 -6.68 -1.99
N ILE A 35 -13.15 -5.75 -1.56
CA ILE A 35 -14.60 -5.76 -1.74
C ILE A 35 -15.15 -4.36 -1.96
N ALA A 36 -16.02 -4.19 -2.96
CA ALA A 36 -16.94 -3.08 -3.08
C ALA A 36 -18.34 -3.56 -2.72
N GLY A 37 -18.78 -3.32 -1.48
CA GLY A 37 -20.04 -3.81 -0.95
C GLY A 37 -20.03 -3.99 0.56
N GLN A 38 -20.91 -4.88 1.05
CA GLN A 38 -20.99 -5.22 2.47
C GLN A 38 -19.94 -6.25 2.85
N ALA A 39 -18.81 -5.77 3.36
CA ALA A 39 -17.65 -6.60 3.60
C ALA A 39 -17.91 -7.77 4.56
N ASP A 40 -18.50 -7.53 5.72
CA ASP A 40 -18.74 -8.58 6.73
C ASP A 40 -19.60 -9.72 6.18
N ARG A 41 -20.65 -9.36 5.40
CA ARG A 41 -21.50 -10.34 4.73
C ARG A 41 -20.72 -11.14 3.68
N PHE A 42 -19.93 -10.46 2.85
CA PHE A 42 -19.13 -11.09 1.81
C PHE A 42 -18.06 -12.01 2.41
N GLU A 43 -17.40 -11.57 3.47
CA GLU A 43 -16.40 -12.36 4.20
C GLU A 43 -17.01 -13.63 4.82
N ASN A 44 -18.18 -13.51 5.44
CA ASN A 44 -18.93 -14.67 5.96
C ASN A 44 -19.30 -15.67 4.85
N GLN A 45 -19.65 -15.18 3.66
CA GLN A 45 -20.03 -16.02 2.53
C GLN A 45 -18.84 -16.67 1.83
N THR A 46 -17.69 -16.02 1.77
CA THR A 46 -16.54 -16.44 0.97
C THR A 46 -15.36 -16.94 1.80
N GLY A 47 -15.29 -16.60 3.07
CA GLY A 47 -14.12 -16.82 3.92
C GLY A 47 -12.94 -15.89 3.57
N GLN A 48 -13.19 -14.83 2.75
CA GLN A 48 -12.16 -13.85 2.42
C GLN A 48 -11.86 -12.97 3.62
N ASP A 49 -10.59 -12.62 3.81
CA ASP A 49 -10.13 -11.52 4.66
C ASP A 49 -9.89 -10.30 3.74
N SER A 50 -10.86 -9.38 3.68
CA SER A 50 -10.86 -8.25 2.75
C SER A 50 -9.91 -7.16 3.23
N GLN A 51 -8.74 -7.09 2.63
CA GLN A 51 -7.72 -6.11 2.95
C GLN A 51 -8.00 -4.73 2.35
N VAL A 52 -8.77 -4.66 1.27
CA VAL A 52 -9.12 -3.42 0.58
C VAL A 52 -10.64 -3.25 0.57
N ARG A 53 -11.11 -2.09 1.02
CA ARG A 53 -12.53 -1.70 1.05
C ARG A 53 -12.75 -0.57 0.06
N HIS A 54 -13.60 -0.81 -0.93
CA HIS A 54 -13.80 0.09 -2.06
C HIS A 54 -15.16 0.80 -2.01
N ILE A 55 -15.14 2.12 -2.24
CA ILE A 55 -16.35 2.95 -2.41
C ILE A 55 -16.21 3.88 -3.61
N PHE A 56 -17.37 4.39 -4.04
CA PHE A 56 -17.51 5.34 -5.14
C PHE A 56 -17.89 6.70 -4.57
N LEU A 57 -17.12 7.72 -4.94
CA LEU A 57 -17.34 9.10 -4.54
C LEU A 57 -17.66 9.95 -5.78
N GLY A 58 -18.68 10.80 -5.66
CA GLY A 58 -18.87 11.89 -6.59
C GLY A 58 -17.90 13.03 -6.30
N TRP A 59 -17.78 13.97 -7.25
CA TRP A 59 -16.88 15.11 -7.11
C TRP A 59 -17.27 16.01 -5.92
N GLY A 60 -16.29 16.30 -5.08
CA GLY A 60 -16.49 17.09 -3.85
C GLY A 60 -16.94 16.29 -2.63
N GLN A 61 -17.30 15.00 -2.79
CA GLN A 61 -17.68 14.16 -1.66
C GLN A 61 -16.49 13.89 -0.75
N GLY A 62 -16.68 14.03 0.55
CA GLY A 62 -15.62 13.90 1.54
C GLY A 62 -15.02 15.25 1.96
N SER A 63 -15.18 16.31 1.15
CA SER A 63 -14.71 17.65 1.48
C SER A 63 -15.82 18.70 1.56
N SER A 64 -16.68 18.81 0.56
CA SER A 64 -17.72 19.83 0.50
C SER A 64 -19.15 19.28 0.75
N TRP A 65 -19.32 17.97 0.74
CA TRP A 65 -20.58 17.28 1.03
C TRP A 65 -20.32 15.81 1.40
N GLY A 66 -21.32 15.18 2.03
CA GLY A 66 -21.21 13.81 2.55
C GLY A 66 -20.36 13.71 3.81
N SER A 67 -20.04 12.49 4.23
CA SER A 67 -19.13 12.26 5.37
C SER A 67 -17.73 12.73 5.04
N PRO A 68 -17.01 13.39 5.98
CA PRO A 68 -15.61 13.78 5.78
C PRO A 68 -14.68 12.62 5.44
N PHE A 69 -13.60 12.89 4.71
CA PHE A 69 -12.61 11.87 4.34
C PHE A 69 -12.09 11.06 5.53
N ALA A 70 -11.87 11.71 6.69
CA ALA A 70 -11.40 11.02 7.89
C ALA A 70 -12.36 9.90 8.34
N GLU A 71 -13.67 10.15 8.31
CA GLU A 71 -14.68 9.15 8.62
C GLU A 71 -14.77 8.07 7.53
N LEU A 72 -14.70 8.48 6.26
CA LEU A 72 -14.71 7.55 5.12
C LEU A 72 -13.54 6.57 5.24
N PHE A 73 -12.32 7.05 5.46
CA PHE A 73 -11.13 6.20 5.57
C PHE A 73 -11.19 5.32 6.82
N ALA A 74 -11.69 5.83 7.95
CA ALA A 74 -11.86 5.04 9.17
C ALA A 74 -12.80 3.85 8.98
N ARG A 75 -13.87 4.00 8.17
CA ARG A 75 -14.82 2.92 7.85
C ARG A 75 -14.29 1.91 6.82
N LEU A 76 -13.32 2.31 6.00
CA LEU A 76 -12.78 1.51 4.91
C LEU A 76 -11.49 0.75 5.29
N LYS A 77 -11.20 0.61 6.58
CA LYS A 77 -10.04 -0.16 7.04
C LYS A 77 -10.13 -1.62 6.58
N PRO A 78 -8.98 -2.32 6.37
CA PRO A 78 -7.60 -1.83 6.61
C PRO A 78 -7.08 -0.84 5.56
N ILE A 79 -7.45 -0.96 4.29
CA ILE A 79 -6.97 -0.09 3.20
C ILE A 79 -8.17 0.48 2.44
N PRO A 80 -8.39 1.80 2.51
CA PRO A 80 -9.37 2.47 1.67
C PRO A 80 -9.00 2.41 0.18
N MET A 81 -9.96 2.07 -0.67
CA MET A 81 -9.91 2.34 -2.11
C MET A 81 -11.10 3.21 -2.47
N ILE A 82 -10.83 4.34 -3.11
CA ILE A 82 -11.86 5.28 -3.52
C ILE A 82 -11.83 5.48 -5.04
N HIS A 83 -12.99 5.35 -5.67
CA HIS A 83 -13.22 5.83 -7.02
C HIS A 83 -13.75 7.26 -6.95
N ILE A 84 -13.22 8.14 -7.79
CA ILE A 84 -13.67 9.54 -7.90
C ILE A 84 -14.27 9.77 -9.28
N GLY A 85 -15.58 10.00 -9.32
CA GLY A 85 -16.30 10.41 -10.52
C GLY A 85 -16.38 11.94 -10.67
N THR A 86 -16.98 12.40 -11.77
CA THR A 86 -17.20 13.83 -12.07
C THR A 86 -18.61 14.29 -11.74
N ASP A 87 -19.44 13.41 -11.22
CA ASP A 87 -20.84 13.64 -10.89
C ASP A 87 -21.05 14.01 -9.43
N ARG A 88 -22.25 14.52 -9.12
CA ARG A 88 -22.70 14.79 -7.76
C ARG A 88 -24.04 14.13 -7.50
N GLY A 89 -24.06 13.35 -6.41
CA GLY A 89 -25.28 12.77 -5.88
C GLY A 89 -25.90 11.67 -6.74
N ARG A 90 -27.08 11.20 -6.31
CA ARG A 90 -27.80 10.08 -6.95
C ARG A 90 -28.29 10.40 -8.37
N ALA A 91 -28.52 11.66 -8.68
CA ALA A 91 -28.95 12.10 -10.01
C ALA A 91 -27.87 11.99 -11.09
N ARG A 92 -26.64 11.68 -10.72
CA ARG A 92 -25.48 11.54 -11.64
C ARG A 92 -25.34 12.73 -12.58
N THR A 93 -25.49 13.94 -12.04
CA THR A 93 -25.26 15.17 -12.79
C THR A 93 -23.78 15.49 -12.78
N GLU A 94 -23.16 15.61 -13.96
CA GLU A 94 -21.77 16.02 -14.07
C GLU A 94 -21.60 17.47 -13.58
N VAL A 95 -20.69 17.67 -12.64
CA VAL A 95 -20.39 18.99 -12.04
C VAL A 95 -19.03 19.53 -12.46
N ILE A 96 -18.17 18.68 -13.02
CA ILE A 96 -16.86 19.07 -13.52
C ILE A 96 -16.46 18.18 -14.70
N THR A 97 -15.95 18.79 -15.76
CA THR A 97 -15.44 18.03 -16.92
C THR A 97 -13.93 17.72 -16.78
N PRO A 98 -13.40 16.72 -17.49
CA PRO A 98 -11.96 16.48 -17.54
C PRO A 98 -11.14 17.73 -17.92
N ALA A 99 -11.57 18.51 -18.91
CA ALA A 99 -10.89 19.76 -19.26
C ALA A 99 -10.90 20.79 -18.14
N ALA A 100 -11.98 20.85 -17.35
CA ALA A 100 -12.08 21.73 -16.21
C ALA A 100 -11.12 21.32 -15.08
N ILE A 101 -10.96 20.02 -14.83
CA ILE A 101 -9.97 19.51 -13.88
C ILE A 101 -8.56 19.89 -14.37
N ALA A 102 -8.24 19.65 -15.64
CA ALA A 102 -6.94 20.00 -16.22
C ALA A 102 -6.61 21.49 -16.12
N SER A 103 -7.63 22.36 -16.18
CA SER A 103 -7.46 23.82 -16.03
C SER A 103 -7.43 24.33 -14.57
N GLY A 104 -7.40 23.44 -13.58
CA GLY A 104 -7.28 23.79 -12.17
C GLY A 104 -8.59 24.05 -11.41
N ARG A 105 -9.75 23.98 -12.09
CA ARG A 105 -11.04 24.24 -11.41
C ARG A 105 -11.40 23.21 -10.35
N GLY A 106 -10.76 22.05 -10.36
CA GLY A 106 -10.95 20.97 -9.41
C GLY A 106 -9.97 20.97 -8.23
N ASP A 107 -9.02 21.88 -8.16
CA ASP A 107 -7.88 21.83 -7.23
C ASP A 107 -8.28 21.81 -5.77
N ALA A 108 -9.26 22.60 -5.37
CA ALA A 108 -9.71 22.65 -3.97
C ALA A 108 -10.09 21.25 -3.43
N TYR A 109 -10.74 20.43 -4.26
CA TYR A 109 -11.11 19.06 -3.91
C TYR A 109 -9.89 18.13 -3.86
N LEU A 110 -9.02 18.20 -4.87
CA LEU A 110 -7.82 17.38 -4.93
C LEU A 110 -6.82 17.70 -3.81
N VAL A 111 -6.68 18.97 -3.44
CA VAL A 111 -5.87 19.42 -2.30
C VAL A 111 -6.45 18.91 -0.98
N ALA A 112 -7.76 19.01 -0.77
CA ALA A 112 -8.41 18.47 0.41
C ALA A 112 -8.19 16.96 0.54
N LEU A 113 -8.26 16.23 -0.57
CA LEU A 113 -7.98 14.79 -0.59
C LEU A 113 -6.48 14.49 -0.34
N ASN A 114 -5.55 15.26 -0.93
CA ASN A 114 -4.12 15.14 -0.65
C ASN A 114 -3.84 15.25 0.84
N GLN A 115 -4.39 16.28 1.50
CA GLN A 115 -4.24 16.51 2.94
C GLN A 115 -4.87 15.39 3.77
N ALA A 116 -6.05 14.90 3.36
CA ALA A 116 -6.73 13.82 4.05
C ALA A 116 -5.96 12.49 3.98
N ILE A 117 -5.32 12.17 2.85
CA ILE A 117 -4.46 11.00 2.68
C ILE A 117 -3.24 11.12 3.60
N ALA A 118 -2.60 12.28 3.64
CA ALA A 118 -1.46 12.54 4.53
C ALA A 118 -1.85 12.38 6.00
N ALA A 119 -3.00 12.94 6.39
CA ALA A 119 -3.52 12.85 7.77
C ALA A 119 -3.93 11.43 8.16
N TYR A 120 -4.42 10.61 7.21
CA TYR A 120 -4.78 9.22 7.47
C TYR A 120 -3.55 8.37 7.85
N GLY A 121 -2.39 8.66 7.29
CA GLY A 121 -1.13 8.00 7.63
C GLY A 121 -1.02 6.52 7.24
N GLY A 122 -2.03 5.95 6.60
CA GLY A 122 -2.06 4.60 6.03
C GLY A 122 -2.10 4.60 4.51
N GLN A 123 -2.07 3.42 3.91
CA GLN A 123 -2.22 3.26 2.45
C GLN A 123 -3.64 3.60 2.01
N VAL A 124 -3.76 4.36 0.92
CA VAL A 124 -5.01 4.66 0.22
C VAL A 124 -4.83 4.36 -1.27
N TYR A 125 -5.79 3.68 -1.88
CA TYR A 125 -5.89 3.53 -3.33
C TYR A 125 -6.86 4.54 -3.89
N VAL A 126 -6.49 5.23 -4.97
CA VAL A 126 -7.34 6.23 -5.63
C VAL A 126 -7.49 5.90 -7.11
N ARG A 127 -8.73 5.79 -7.56
CA ARG A 127 -9.12 5.55 -8.96
C ARG A 127 -9.80 6.82 -9.49
N VAL A 128 -9.04 7.65 -10.19
CA VAL A 128 -9.57 8.92 -10.74
C VAL A 128 -10.24 8.64 -12.08
N MET A 129 -11.53 8.88 -12.17
CA MET A 129 -12.30 8.70 -13.40
C MET A 129 -12.05 7.32 -14.05
N ALA A 130 -12.20 6.24 -13.27
CA ALA A 130 -12.02 4.88 -13.77
C ALA A 130 -13.00 4.54 -14.90
N GLU A 131 -12.68 3.55 -15.72
CA GLU A 131 -13.48 3.18 -16.90
C GLU A 131 -13.77 4.37 -17.85
N MET A 132 -12.80 5.24 -18.07
CA MET A 132 -12.96 6.45 -18.89
C MET A 132 -13.32 6.17 -20.34
N ASN A 133 -13.05 4.97 -20.82
CA ASN A 133 -13.43 4.51 -22.16
C ASN A 133 -14.84 3.91 -22.22
N ASN A 134 -15.55 3.79 -21.10
CA ASN A 134 -16.92 3.30 -21.00
C ASN A 134 -17.93 4.46 -21.24
N PRO A 135 -18.76 4.43 -22.29
CA PRO A 135 -19.70 5.51 -22.60
C PRO A 135 -20.81 5.70 -21.55
N ARG A 136 -20.96 4.79 -20.59
CA ARG A 136 -21.86 4.97 -19.42
C ARG A 136 -21.37 6.03 -18.45
N ASN A 137 -20.06 6.32 -18.45
CA ASN A 137 -19.45 7.30 -17.55
C ASN A 137 -19.56 8.71 -18.15
N LEU A 138 -19.86 9.70 -17.30
CA LEU A 138 -20.08 11.09 -17.72
C LEU A 138 -18.81 11.72 -18.31
N TYR A 139 -17.66 11.38 -17.77
CA TYR A 139 -16.34 11.84 -18.23
C TYR A 139 -15.80 11.09 -19.48
N SER A 140 -16.55 10.11 -20.00
CA SER A 140 -16.20 9.44 -21.27
C SER A 140 -16.34 10.38 -22.46
N PRO A 141 -15.54 10.27 -23.51
CA PRO A 141 -15.64 11.12 -24.71
C PRO A 141 -16.90 10.90 -25.53
N THR A 142 -17.56 9.77 -25.33
CA THR A 142 -18.76 9.39 -26.08
C THR A 142 -19.94 9.09 -25.16
N ARG A 143 -21.15 9.26 -25.65
CA ARG A 143 -22.39 8.81 -25.02
C ARG A 143 -22.74 7.38 -25.49
N LEU A 144 -23.71 6.75 -24.81
CA LEU A 144 -24.18 5.40 -25.16
C LEU A 144 -24.69 5.29 -26.61
N ASN A 145 -25.26 6.37 -27.14
CA ASN A 145 -25.70 6.44 -28.55
C ASN A 145 -24.55 6.70 -29.55
N GLY A 146 -23.29 6.74 -29.08
CA GLY A 146 -22.10 6.96 -29.93
C GLY A 146 -21.78 8.42 -30.22
N THR A 147 -22.64 9.38 -29.81
CA THR A 147 -22.36 10.81 -30.03
C THR A 147 -21.22 11.30 -29.11
N SER A 148 -20.41 12.23 -29.65
CA SER A 148 -19.34 12.86 -28.90
C SER A 148 -19.90 13.76 -27.77
N ARG A 149 -19.18 13.81 -26.66
CA ARG A 149 -19.42 14.81 -25.60
C ARG A 149 -18.64 16.11 -25.81
N GLY A 150 -17.87 16.19 -26.88
CA GLY A 150 -17.10 17.38 -27.24
C GLY A 150 -15.67 17.42 -26.67
N PRO A 151 -14.94 18.51 -26.93
CA PRO A 151 -13.51 18.62 -26.61
C PRO A 151 -13.19 18.48 -25.14
N SER A 152 -14.09 18.93 -24.24
CA SER A 152 -13.93 18.88 -22.78
C SER A 152 -13.86 17.47 -22.21
N HIS A 153 -14.30 16.46 -22.97
CA HIS A 153 -14.30 15.05 -22.61
C HIS A 153 -13.36 14.22 -23.50
N SER A 154 -12.54 14.87 -24.34
CA SER A 154 -11.61 14.14 -25.21
C SER A 154 -10.63 13.30 -24.42
N ALA A 155 -10.04 12.27 -25.06
CA ALA A 155 -8.97 11.49 -24.44
C ALA A 155 -7.76 12.36 -24.03
N ALA A 156 -7.50 13.44 -24.77
CA ALA A 156 -6.47 14.41 -24.40
C ALA A 156 -6.83 15.17 -23.10
N ALA A 157 -8.08 15.65 -23.00
CA ALA A 157 -8.56 16.31 -21.77
C ALA A 157 -8.50 15.37 -20.57
N TYR A 158 -8.89 14.10 -20.73
CA TYR A 158 -8.75 13.08 -19.69
C TYR A 158 -7.30 12.90 -19.24
N ARG A 159 -6.36 12.71 -20.18
CA ARG A 159 -4.95 12.53 -19.81
C ARG A 159 -4.39 13.71 -19.04
N GLN A 160 -4.74 14.93 -19.41
CA GLN A 160 -4.31 16.13 -18.71
C GLN A 160 -4.92 16.25 -17.31
N ALA A 161 -6.22 15.92 -17.18
CA ALA A 161 -6.91 15.88 -15.87
C ALA A 161 -6.30 14.84 -14.94
N PHE A 162 -6.02 13.64 -15.45
CA PHE A 162 -5.42 12.56 -14.68
C PHE A 162 -4.02 12.92 -14.21
N ARG A 163 -3.17 13.50 -15.09
CA ARG A 163 -1.83 13.97 -14.73
C ARG A 163 -1.87 15.02 -13.63
N ARG A 164 -2.80 15.98 -13.73
CA ARG A 164 -3.00 16.98 -12.69
C ARG A 164 -3.40 16.37 -11.36
N ALA A 165 -4.41 15.52 -11.37
CA ALA A 165 -4.87 14.81 -10.16
C ALA A 165 -3.74 13.98 -9.54
N TYR A 166 -2.99 13.23 -10.33
CA TYR A 166 -1.84 12.45 -9.89
C TYR A 166 -0.81 13.33 -9.15
N LEU A 167 -0.40 14.45 -9.79
CA LEU A 167 0.60 15.35 -9.22
C LEU A 167 0.11 15.96 -7.90
N ILE A 168 -1.12 16.47 -7.86
CA ILE A 168 -1.68 17.09 -6.64
C ILE A 168 -1.82 16.06 -5.52
N LEU A 169 -2.30 14.86 -5.82
CA LEU A 169 -2.51 13.82 -4.82
C LEU A 169 -1.19 13.33 -4.21
N HIS A 170 -0.12 13.17 -5.01
CA HIS A 170 1.22 12.85 -4.50
C HIS A 170 1.88 14.03 -3.81
N GLY A 171 1.59 15.25 -4.24
CA GLY A 171 2.00 16.47 -3.58
C GLY A 171 3.48 16.81 -3.70
N GLY A 172 3.95 17.63 -2.76
CA GLY A 172 5.25 18.26 -2.81
C GLY A 172 5.28 19.44 -3.81
N ASP A 173 6.45 19.82 -4.32
CA ASP A 173 6.58 20.87 -5.34
C ASP A 173 6.15 20.35 -6.72
N VAL A 174 4.89 20.58 -7.05
CA VAL A 174 4.28 20.13 -8.32
C VAL A 174 4.14 21.24 -9.35
N ASP A 175 4.28 22.49 -8.97
CA ASP A 175 4.00 23.64 -9.84
C ASP A 175 4.92 23.71 -11.07
N ALA A 176 6.19 23.40 -10.90
CA ALA A 176 7.12 23.29 -12.02
C ALA A 176 6.73 22.17 -13.01
N LYS A 177 6.23 21.03 -12.50
CA LYS A 177 5.77 19.92 -13.31
C LYS A 177 4.47 20.26 -14.05
N LEU A 178 3.53 20.94 -13.38
CA LEU A 178 2.29 21.42 -13.98
C LEU A 178 2.55 22.43 -15.10
N ARG A 179 3.44 23.39 -14.88
CA ARG A 179 3.84 24.36 -15.94
C ARG A 179 4.42 23.66 -17.17
N ARG A 180 5.24 22.61 -17.02
CA ARG A 180 5.75 21.81 -18.14
C ARG A 180 4.64 21.09 -18.92
N LEU A 181 3.52 20.81 -18.28
CA LEU A 181 2.32 20.24 -18.91
C LEU A 181 1.41 21.29 -19.56
N GLY A 182 1.77 22.58 -19.48
CA GLY A 182 0.92 23.70 -19.93
C GLY A 182 -0.28 23.93 -19.01
N GLN A 183 -0.19 23.52 -17.73
CA GLN A 183 -1.27 23.64 -16.76
C GLN A 183 -0.95 24.74 -15.72
N PRO A 184 -1.97 25.40 -15.15
CA PRO A 184 -1.75 26.40 -14.12
C PRO A 184 -1.14 25.79 -12.86
N ALA A 185 -0.37 26.59 -12.14
CA ALA A 185 0.15 26.25 -10.81
C ALA A 185 -1.01 26.06 -9.82
N VAL A 186 -0.80 25.24 -8.79
CA VAL A 186 -1.73 25.10 -7.67
C VAL A 186 -1.57 26.26 -6.69
N ALA A 187 -0.35 26.80 -6.60
CA ALA A 187 0.04 27.93 -5.72
C ALA A 187 -0.31 27.67 -4.23
N ARG A 188 -0.14 26.43 -3.78
CA ARG A 188 -0.37 26.00 -2.39
C ARG A 188 0.63 24.92 -2.01
N ASP A 189 0.96 24.86 -0.74
CA ASP A 189 1.74 23.77 -0.17
C ASP A 189 0.91 22.49 -0.17
N LEU A 190 1.47 21.42 -0.70
CA LEU A 190 0.87 20.10 -0.77
C LEU A 190 1.64 19.14 0.12
N ALA A 191 0.93 18.36 0.92
CA ALA A 191 1.52 17.27 1.66
C ALA A 191 2.13 16.24 0.70
N VAL A 192 3.31 15.72 1.03
CA VAL A 192 3.93 14.63 0.25
C VAL A 192 3.28 13.31 0.63
N ASN A 193 2.59 12.67 -0.32
CA ASN A 193 2.03 11.33 -0.19
C ASN A 193 2.90 10.34 -0.98
N PRO A 194 3.83 9.64 -0.34
CA PRO A 194 4.69 8.67 -1.01
C PRO A 194 3.89 7.42 -1.43
N ALA A 195 4.50 6.55 -2.24
CA ALA A 195 3.88 5.31 -2.71
C ALA A 195 3.39 4.37 -1.58
N SER A 196 3.92 4.51 -0.36
CA SER A 196 3.44 3.79 0.82
C SER A 196 2.15 4.35 1.42
N ALA A 197 1.80 5.60 1.10
CA ALA A 197 0.58 6.25 1.56
C ALA A 197 -0.48 6.33 0.46
N LEU A 198 -0.06 6.38 -0.80
CA LEU A 198 -0.95 6.58 -1.94
C LEU A 198 -0.55 5.70 -3.12
N THR A 199 -1.55 5.08 -3.75
CA THR A 199 -1.42 4.46 -5.07
C THR A 199 -2.53 4.97 -5.96
N VAL A 200 -2.17 5.68 -7.02
CA VAL A 200 -3.12 6.17 -8.03
C VAL A 200 -3.21 5.16 -9.16
N ILE A 201 -4.41 4.60 -9.36
CA ILE A 201 -4.67 3.54 -10.33
C ILE A 201 -5.25 4.15 -11.60
N TRP A 202 -4.57 3.96 -12.73
CA TRP A 202 -5.17 4.17 -14.04
C TRP A 202 -5.94 2.92 -14.45
N ASN A 203 -7.25 3.05 -14.66
CA ASN A 203 -8.17 1.93 -14.73
C ASN A 203 -9.18 2.06 -15.87
N PRO A 204 -8.85 1.60 -17.07
CA PRO A 204 -9.83 1.42 -18.14
C PRO A 204 -10.68 0.16 -17.90
N ILE A 205 -11.63 -0.07 -18.83
CA ILE A 205 -12.26 -1.37 -19.03
C ILE A 205 -11.83 -1.92 -20.40
N ALA A 206 -10.92 -2.89 -20.38
CA ALA A 206 -10.39 -3.48 -21.59
C ALA A 206 -11.36 -4.53 -22.17
N GLY A 207 -11.49 -4.54 -23.49
CA GLY A 207 -12.38 -5.49 -24.17
C GLY A 207 -13.86 -5.15 -24.03
N LEU A 208 -14.19 -3.90 -23.70
CA LEU A 208 -15.55 -3.42 -23.78
C LEU A 208 -15.97 -3.36 -25.25
N ASP A 209 -16.78 -4.32 -25.68
CA ASP A 209 -17.31 -4.37 -27.04
C ASP A 209 -18.57 -3.49 -27.13
N THR A 210 -18.35 -2.21 -27.37
CA THR A 210 -19.40 -1.29 -27.76
C THR A 210 -18.92 -0.42 -28.91
N ARG A 211 -19.78 -0.15 -29.89
CA ARG A 211 -19.47 0.76 -31.02
C ARG A 211 -19.04 2.16 -30.58
N SER A 212 -19.33 2.50 -29.32
CA SER A 212 -19.05 3.80 -28.72
C SER A 212 -17.80 3.81 -27.83
N ALA A 213 -17.21 2.63 -27.54
CA ALA A 213 -16.00 2.54 -26.73
C ALA A 213 -14.78 3.02 -27.54
N ARG A 214 -13.84 3.63 -26.82
CA ARG A 214 -12.54 4.02 -27.38
C ARG A 214 -11.47 3.08 -26.85
N PRO A 215 -10.39 2.83 -27.62
CA PRO A 215 -9.27 2.02 -27.15
C PRO A 215 -8.70 2.57 -25.82
N ALA A 216 -8.50 1.71 -24.85
CA ALA A 216 -7.99 2.07 -23.52
C ALA A 216 -6.69 2.89 -23.62
N GLN A 217 -5.78 2.49 -24.50
CA GLN A 217 -4.47 3.14 -24.68
C GLN A 217 -4.55 4.62 -25.08
N ALA A 218 -5.63 5.05 -25.70
CA ALA A 218 -5.83 6.47 -26.04
C ALA A 218 -5.89 7.38 -24.80
N PHE A 219 -6.19 6.80 -23.63
CA PHE A 219 -6.34 7.52 -22.36
C PHE A 219 -5.13 7.36 -21.42
N TYR A 220 -4.10 6.62 -21.83
CA TYR A 220 -2.94 6.40 -20.96
C TYR A 220 -2.18 7.71 -20.72
N PRO A 221 -2.04 8.15 -19.44
CA PRO A 221 -1.45 9.44 -19.14
C PRO A 221 0.09 9.42 -19.23
N GLY A 222 0.69 8.24 -19.37
CA GLY A 222 2.14 8.01 -19.39
C GLY A 222 2.66 7.48 -18.07
N ASP A 223 3.71 6.68 -18.13
CA ASP A 223 4.32 5.98 -16.98
C ASP A 223 4.61 6.86 -15.77
N PRO A 224 5.11 8.11 -15.91
CA PRO A 224 5.40 8.96 -14.75
C PRO A 224 4.15 9.36 -13.93
N TYR A 225 2.95 9.11 -14.42
CA TYR A 225 1.68 9.52 -13.81
C TYR A 225 0.79 8.35 -13.43
N VAL A 226 1.31 7.14 -13.34
CA VAL A 226 0.55 5.93 -13.00
C VAL A 226 1.37 5.09 -12.03
N ASP A 227 0.82 4.80 -10.85
CA ASP A 227 1.46 3.88 -9.91
C ASP A 227 1.08 2.45 -10.21
N MET A 228 -0.17 2.21 -10.61
CA MET A 228 -0.71 0.88 -10.88
C MET A 228 -1.68 0.92 -12.06
N VAL A 229 -1.63 -0.07 -12.92
CA VAL A 229 -2.62 -0.27 -13.99
C VAL A 229 -3.72 -1.18 -13.47
N GLY A 230 -4.99 -0.80 -13.69
CA GLY A 230 -6.15 -1.59 -13.36
C GLY A 230 -6.98 -1.97 -14.57
N ASN A 231 -7.79 -3.01 -14.46
CA ASN A 231 -8.81 -3.38 -15.42
C ASN A 231 -10.04 -3.92 -14.71
N ASP A 232 -11.22 -3.41 -15.06
CA ASP A 232 -12.47 -3.92 -14.52
C ASP A 232 -12.99 -5.06 -15.41
N MET A 233 -13.42 -6.17 -14.77
CA MET A 233 -13.81 -7.39 -15.46
C MET A 233 -15.13 -7.96 -14.94
N PHE A 234 -16.13 -8.06 -15.82
CA PHE A 234 -17.44 -8.56 -15.46
C PHE A 234 -17.92 -9.66 -16.40
N ALA A 235 -18.53 -10.71 -15.82
CA ALA A 235 -19.36 -11.65 -16.56
C ALA A 235 -20.83 -11.20 -16.44
N THR A 236 -21.46 -10.90 -17.57
CA THR A 236 -22.87 -10.47 -17.64
C THR A 236 -23.71 -11.47 -18.44
N ARG A 237 -25.02 -11.29 -18.41
CA ARG A 237 -25.94 -12.12 -19.20
C ARG A 237 -25.75 -11.98 -20.72
N VAL A 238 -25.21 -10.83 -21.17
CA VAL A 238 -24.99 -10.52 -22.58
C VAL A 238 -23.55 -10.72 -23.03
N GLY A 239 -22.65 -11.04 -22.13
CA GLY A 239 -21.25 -11.30 -22.48
C GLY A 239 -20.35 -11.41 -21.25
N VAL A 240 -19.19 -12.01 -21.48
CA VAL A 240 -18.13 -12.13 -20.49
C VAL A 240 -16.98 -11.19 -20.90
N ALA A 241 -16.40 -10.47 -19.94
CA ALA A 241 -15.24 -9.62 -20.18
C ALA A 241 -14.11 -10.41 -20.84
N SER A 242 -13.48 -9.80 -21.83
CA SER A 242 -12.43 -10.44 -22.61
C SER A 242 -11.17 -10.68 -21.77
N HIS A 243 -10.90 -11.94 -21.44
CA HIS A 243 -9.64 -12.32 -20.81
C HIS A 243 -8.43 -12.03 -21.71
N ALA A 244 -8.57 -12.13 -23.03
CA ALA A 244 -7.52 -11.76 -23.97
C ALA A 244 -7.20 -10.27 -23.93
N ALA A 245 -8.21 -9.40 -23.84
CA ALA A 245 -8.01 -7.97 -23.71
C ALA A 245 -7.39 -7.60 -22.34
N ASN A 246 -7.79 -8.27 -21.26
CA ASN A 246 -7.16 -8.12 -19.97
C ASN A 246 -5.67 -8.51 -19.99
N GLU A 247 -5.35 -9.63 -20.63
CA GLU A 247 -3.96 -10.10 -20.80
C GLU A 247 -3.15 -9.13 -21.68
N ALA A 248 -3.74 -8.59 -22.75
CA ALA A 248 -3.09 -7.59 -23.60
C ALA A 248 -2.78 -6.30 -22.81
N LEU A 249 -3.71 -5.82 -22.00
CA LEU A 249 -3.48 -4.66 -21.13
C LEU A 249 -2.37 -4.94 -20.08
N TYR A 250 -2.38 -6.12 -19.47
CA TYR A 250 -1.32 -6.55 -18.55
C TYR A 250 0.06 -6.51 -19.22
N ARG A 251 0.18 -6.98 -20.46
CA ARG A 251 1.45 -7.02 -21.20
C ARG A 251 1.88 -5.65 -21.72
N ALA A 252 0.92 -4.75 -22.01
CA ALA A 252 1.21 -3.42 -22.54
C ALA A 252 1.99 -2.54 -21.56
N HIS A 253 1.93 -2.82 -20.27
CA HIS A 253 2.56 -2.03 -19.22
C HIS A 253 3.47 -2.90 -18.31
N PRO A 254 4.57 -3.46 -18.83
CA PRO A 254 5.38 -4.46 -18.12
C PRO A 254 6.09 -3.91 -16.87
N GLY A 255 6.36 -2.61 -16.83
CA GLY A 255 7.00 -1.93 -15.70
C GLY A 255 6.04 -1.53 -14.57
N LYS A 256 4.72 -1.79 -14.71
CA LYS A 256 3.73 -1.38 -13.72
C LYS A 256 3.15 -2.56 -12.95
N PRO A 257 2.85 -2.39 -11.64
CA PRO A 257 1.94 -3.28 -10.93
C PRO A 257 0.59 -3.31 -11.64
N TYR A 258 -0.12 -4.40 -11.46
CA TYR A 258 -1.42 -4.61 -12.07
C TYR A 258 -2.49 -4.89 -11.02
N SER A 259 -3.74 -4.60 -11.35
CA SER A 259 -4.88 -4.85 -10.48
C SER A 259 -6.16 -5.21 -11.25
N LEU A 260 -7.08 -5.86 -10.57
CA LEU A 260 -8.48 -5.98 -10.93
C LEU A 260 -9.30 -5.22 -9.88
N PRO A 261 -9.38 -3.88 -9.96
CA PRO A 261 -10.00 -3.06 -8.91
C PRO A 261 -11.49 -3.27 -8.79
N GLU A 262 -12.15 -3.72 -9.87
CA GLU A 262 -13.51 -4.21 -9.87
C GLU A 262 -13.61 -5.45 -10.75
N TRP A 263 -14.14 -6.53 -10.18
CA TRP A 263 -14.53 -7.69 -10.96
C TRP A 263 -15.72 -8.38 -10.31
N GLY A 264 -16.54 -9.04 -11.12
CA GLY A 264 -17.72 -9.68 -10.59
C GLY A 264 -18.50 -10.44 -11.65
N THR A 265 -19.46 -11.25 -11.20
CA THR A 265 -20.34 -12.01 -12.10
C THR A 265 -21.80 -11.69 -11.84
N ALA A 266 -22.54 -11.37 -12.90
CA ALA A 266 -23.98 -11.20 -12.87
C ALA A 266 -24.75 -12.52 -13.00
N ILE A 267 -24.05 -13.58 -13.40
CA ILE A 267 -24.57 -14.94 -13.58
C ILE A 267 -23.78 -15.91 -12.70
N ASP A 268 -24.33 -17.11 -12.46
CA ASP A 268 -23.66 -18.12 -11.64
C ASP A 268 -22.59 -18.87 -12.47
N ASP A 269 -21.51 -18.17 -12.85
CA ASP A 269 -20.41 -18.66 -13.70
C ASP A 269 -19.15 -18.99 -12.87
N ALA A 270 -19.06 -20.24 -12.43
CA ALA A 270 -17.87 -20.78 -11.77
C ALA A 270 -16.63 -20.77 -12.68
N GLY A 271 -16.81 -20.91 -14.00
CA GLY A 271 -15.74 -20.89 -15.00
C GLY A 271 -15.08 -19.52 -15.08
N PHE A 272 -15.86 -18.42 -15.05
CA PHE A 272 -15.34 -17.07 -15.00
C PHE A 272 -14.47 -16.87 -13.74
N VAL A 273 -14.98 -17.24 -12.56
CA VAL A 273 -14.23 -17.15 -11.30
C VAL A 273 -12.93 -17.95 -11.36
N THR A 274 -12.96 -19.15 -11.95
CA THR A 274 -11.77 -20.00 -12.11
C THR A 274 -10.74 -19.37 -13.05
N ARG A 275 -11.17 -18.70 -14.12
CA ARG A 275 -10.26 -17.99 -15.04
C ARG A 275 -9.62 -16.77 -14.35
N ILE A 276 -10.37 -16.01 -13.54
CA ILE A 276 -9.80 -14.92 -12.71
C ILE A 276 -8.76 -15.51 -11.75
N CYS A 277 -9.06 -16.61 -11.08
CA CYS A 277 -8.10 -17.27 -10.20
C CYS A 277 -6.80 -17.69 -10.92
N ALA A 278 -6.92 -18.30 -12.10
CA ALA A 278 -5.76 -18.67 -12.92
C ALA A 278 -4.90 -17.46 -13.32
N PHE A 279 -5.56 -16.35 -13.68
CA PHE A 279 -4.89 -15.09 -13.96
C PHE A 279 -4.10 -14.58 -12.72
N LEU A 280 -4.74 -14.52 -11.56
CA LEU A 280 -4.09 -14.07 -10.31
C LEU A 280 -2.89 -14.96 -9.93
N LYS A 281 -3.00 -16.28 -10.10
CA LYS A 281 -1.90 -17.22 -9.82
C LYS A 281 -0.70 -17.04 -10.75
N SER A 282 -0.95 -16.77 -12.02
CA SER A 282 0.09 -16.75 -13.05
C SER A 282 0.68 -15.37 -13.33
N ARG A 283 0.02 -14.30 -12.91
CA ARG A 283 0.39 -12.91 -13.21
C ARG A 283 0.88 -12.18 -11.95
N GLN A 284 2.11 -12.44 -11.56
CA GLN A 284 2.70 -12.01 -10.27
C GLN A 284 2.74 -10.49 -10.05
N ARG A 285 2.67 -9.67 -11.13
CA ARG A 285 2.53 -8.22 -10.99
C ARG A 285 1.13 -7.79 -10.54
N THR A 286 0.14 -8.70 -10.50
CA THR A 286 -1.19 -8.41 -9.99
C THR A 286 -1.15 -8.34 -8.46
N LYS A 287 -1.35 -7.13 -7.93
CA LYS A 287 -1.21 -6.82 -6.51
C LYS A 287 -2.52 -6.63 -5.77
N LEU A 288 -3.62 -6.48 -6.53
CA LEU A 288 -4.95 -6.21 -5.98
C LEU A 288 -6.01 -6.87 -6.85
N ALA A 289 -7.02 -7.49 -6.21
CA ALA A 289 -8.26 -7.91 -6.84
C ALA A 289 -9.44 -7.64 -5.90
N ALA A 290 -10.35 -6.74 -6.26
CA ALA A 290 -11.52 -6.41 -5.46
C ALA A 290 -12.81 -6.87 -6.14
N TYR A 291 -13.59 -7.69 -5.44
CA TYR A 291 -14.89 -8.13 -5.94
C TYR A 291 -15.93 -7.02 -5.83
N TYR A 292 -16.70 -6.80 -6.87
CA TYR A 292 -17.82 -5.86 -6.87
C TYR A 292 -19.12 -6.60 -6.53
N GLU A 293 -19.55 -6.53 -5.28
CA GLU A 293 -20.81 -7.13 -4.82
C GLU A 293 -21.98 -6.15 -4.91
N ALA A 294 -21.66 -4.85 -4.78
CA ALA A 294 -22.63 -3.75 -4.63
C ALA A 294 -23.44 -3.87 -3.32
N GLN A 295 -24.60 -4.51 -3.37
CA GLN A 295 -25.47 -4.70 -2.19
C GLN A 295 -26.18 -6.06 -2.25
N PRO A 296 -26.69 -6.58 -1.13
CA PRO A 296 -27.46 -7.80 -1.09
C PRO A 296 -28.62 -7.77 -2.08
N GLY A 297 -28.79 -8.88 -2.82
CA GLY A 297 -29.82 -9.01 -3.86
C GLY A 297 -29.52 -8.27 -5.16
N SER A 298 -28.35 -7.58 -5.27
CA SER A 298 -27.94 -6.95 -6.53
C SER A 298 -27.54 -7.99 -7.58
N THR A 299 -27.41 -7.53 -8.82
CA THR A 299 -26.96 -8.37 -9.94
C THR A 299 -25.63 -9.09 -9.66
N TYR A 300 -24.73 -8.46 -8.89
CA TYR A 300 -23.40 -9.00 -8.59
C TYR A 300 -23.29 -9.65 -7.21
N ASP A 301 -24.40 -9.73 -6.45
CA ASP A 301 -24.43 -10.43 -5.16
C ASP A 301 -24.01 -11.91 -5.31
N LEU A 302 -22.84 -12.24 -4.79
CA LEU A 302 -22.29 -13.60 -4.85
C LEU A 302 -23.08 -14.58 -3.97
N GLY A 303 -23.84 -14.08 -3.00
CA GLY A 303 -24.72 -14.86 -2.15
C GLY A 303 -25.79 -15.63 -2.92
N SER A 304 -26.28 -15.07 -4.03
CA SER A 304 -27.26 -15.69 -4.93
C SER A 304 -26.66 -16.64 -5.99
N LYS A 305 -25.33 -16.88 -5.98
CA LYS A 305 -24.59 -17.61 -7.02
C LYS A 305 -23.76 -18.77 -6.40
N PRO A 306 -24.39 -19.90 -6.11
CA PRO A 306 -23.75 -20.99 -5.35
C PRO A 306 -22.50 -21.57 -6.04
N ALA A 307 -22.52 -21.78 -7.38
CA ALA A 307 -21.39 -22.34 -8.11
C ALA A 307 -20.22 -21.35 -8.19
N ALA A 308 -20.47 -20.10 -8.51
CA ALA A 308 -19.46 -19.04 -8.52
C ALA A 308 -18.87 -18.80 -7.12
N ARG A 309 -19.71 -18.80 -6.07
CA ARG A 309 -19.27 -18.66 -4.68
C ARG A 309 -18.42 -19.85 -4.23
N ALA A 310 -18.78 -21.07 -4.58
CA ALA A 310 -17.97 -22.25 -4.28
C ALA A 310 -16.60 -22.20 -4.98
N ALA A 311 -16.54 -21.76 -6.25
CA ALA A 311 -15.31 -21.55 -6.96
C ALA A 311 -14.46 -20.43 -6.32
N TYR A 312 -15.09 -19.35 -5.86
CA TYR A 312 -14.45 -18.25 -5.15
C TYR A 312 -13.75 -18.76 -3.87
N ARG A 313 -14.49 -19.42 -3.00
CA ARG A 313 -13.98 -19.99 -1.73
C ARG A 313 -12.80 -20.93 -1.97
N ARG A 314 -12.91 -21.79 -2.97
CA ARG A 314 -11.89 -22.81 -3.26
C ARG A 314 -10.62 -22.23 -3.88
N CYS A 315 -10.74 -21.19 -4.68
CA CYS A 315 -9.65 -20.72 -5.54
C CYS A 315 -9.17 -19.30 -5.25
N ILE A 316 -10.07 -18.33 -5.07
CA ILE A 316 -9.70 -16.92 -4.85
C ILE A 316 -9.30 -16.68 -3.39
N THR A 317 -10.14 -17.07 -2.44
CA THR A 317 -9.91 -16.82 -1.01
C THR A 317 -8.51 -17.26 -0.53
N PRO A 318 -7.96 -18.42 -0.93
CA PRO A 318 -6.62 -18.84 -0.50
C PRO A 318 -5.47 -18.02 -1.10
N LEU A 319 -5.73 -17.26 -2.18
CA LEU A 319 -4.74 -16.38 -2.81
C LEU A 319 -4.52 -15.08 -2.03
N GLY A 320 -5.47 -14.70 -1.17
CA GLY A 320 -5.41 -13.44 -0.46
C GLY A 320 -4.12 -13.28 0.34
N GLY A 321 -3.40 -12.19 0.06
CA GLY A 321 -2.36 -11.64 0.92
C GLY A 321 -3.01 -10.86 2.06
N LYS A 322 -2.33 -10.74 3.18
CA LYS A 322 -2.68 -9.74 4.17
C LYS A 322 -1.94 -8.44 3.82
N ALA A 323 -2.61 -7.32 3.98
CA ALA A 323 -1.94 -6.02 4.05
C ALA A 323 -1.03 -6.10 5.27
N GLY A 324 0.12 -6.60 5.09
CA GLY A 324 0.93 -7.08 6.18
C GLY A 324 2.30 -6.45 6.19
N VAL A 325 2.72 -6.24 7.40
CA VAL A 325 4.13 -6.06 7.74
C VAL A 325 4.90 -7.21 7.10
N VAL A 326 5.75 -6.89 6.13
CA VAL A 326 6.67 -7.91 5.57
C VAL A 326 7.51 -8.47 6.69
N PRO A 327 7.79 -9.79 6.70
CA PRO A 327 8.68 -10.39 7.66
C PRO A 327 9.95 -9.55 7.79
N MET A 328 10.15 -8.97 8.95
CA MET A 328 11.34 -8.18 9.25
C MET A 328 12.37 -9.09 9.88
N GLY A 329 13.28 -9.61 9.05
CA GLY A 329 14.53 -10.08 9.61
C GLY A 329 15.22 -8.92 10.33
N PRO A 330 15.90 -9.15 11.45
CA PRO A 330 16.66 -8.10 12.12
C PRO A 330 17.67 -7.51 11.13
N PRO A 331 17.74 -6.17 11.00
CA PRO A 331 18.81 -5.54 10.24
C PRO A 331 20.14 -5.85 10.91
N THR A 332 21.20 -6.00 10.13
CA THR A 332 22.55 -6.08 10.69
C THR A 332 22.94 -4.74 11.31
N SER A 333 23.86 -4.73 12.25
CA SER A 333 24.38 -3.50 12.86
C SER A 333 25.07 -2.56 11.86
N THR A 334 25.50 -3.09 10.72
CA THR A 334 26.06 -2.33 9.59
C THR A 334 24.97 -1.69 8.73
N GLN A 335 23.75 -2.22 8.76
CA GLN A 335 22.61 -1.69 7.99
C GLN A 335 21.80 -0.67 8.78
N LEU A 336 21.55 -0.94 10.06
CA LEU A 336 20.80 -0.03 10.91
C LEU A 336 21.30 -0.11 12.35
N ARG A 337 21.72 1.03 12.90
CA ARG A 337 22.15 1.17 14.28
C ARG A 337 21.68 2.52 14.85
N LEU A 338 21.38 2.55 16.13
CA LEU A 338 21.17 3.77 16.88
C LEU A 338 22.22 3.80 18.01
N ALA A 339 23.13 4.76 17.95
CA ALA A 339 24.04 5.05 19.05
C ALA A 339 23.44 6.18 19.92
N ALA A 340 23.76 6.22 21.18
CA ALA A 340 23.37 7.27 22.11
C ALA A 340 24.57 7.64 23.01
N ALA A 341 24.75 8.92 23.25
CA ALA A 341 25.77 9.41 24.17
C ALA A 341 25.33 10.71 24.85
N PRO A 342 25.48 10.82 26.17
CA PRO A 342 25.83 9.76 27.11
C PRO A 342 24.71 8.72 27.29
N VAL A 343 25.04 7.47 27.62
CA VAL A 343 24.05 6.41 27.90
C VAL A 343 23.64 6.34 29.38
N LYS A 344 24.25 7.16 30.24
CA LYS A 344 23.90 7.29 31.65
C LYS A 344 24.30 8.66 32.18
N GLY A 345 23.55 9.17 33.14
CA GLY A 345 23.79 10.43 33.83
C GLY A 345 22.64 10.78 34.77
N ASP A 346 22.73 11.91 35.47
CA ASP A 346 21.66 12.39 36.33
C ASP A 346 20.64 13.24 35.53
N ALA A 347 19.40 13.28 36.01
CA ALA A 347 18.37 14.14 35.40
C ALA A 347 18.59 15.64 35.77
N PRO A 348 18.35 16.57 34.84
CA PRO A 348 18.04 16.38 33.41
C PRO A 348 19.25 15.91 32.61
N LEU A 349 19.11 14.85 31.81
CA LEU A 349 20.18 14.29 30.99
C LEU A 349 19.93 14.61 29.51
N GLU A 350 20.78 15.43 28.90
CA GLU A 350 20.80 15.61 27.46
C GLU A 350 21.56 14.46 26.79
N VAL A 351 20.93 13.83 25.79
CA VAL A 351 21.47 12.70 25.05
C VAL A 351 21.45 13.00 23.56
N THR A 352 22.59 12.81 22.92
CA THR A 352 22.70 12.85 21.46
C THR A 352 22.57 11.44 20.90
N PHE A 353 21.56 11.23 20.10
CA PHE A 353 21.33 10.01 19.33
C PHE A 353 21.98 10.14 17.96
N GLN A 354 22.65 9.10 17.49
CA GLN A 354 23.27 9.03 16.17
C GLN A 354 22.67 7.86 15.39
N PRO A 355 21.65 8.12 14.54
CA PRO A 355 21.11 7.14 13.62
C PRO A 355 22.15 6.78 12.56
N HIS A 356 22.46 5.51 12.40
CA HIS A 356 23.24 5.01 11.28
C HIS A 356 22.35 4.16 10.39
N VAL A 357 22.10 4.63 9.17
CA VAL A 357 21.21 3.99 8.20
C VAL A 357 21.95 3.75 6.90
N ASN A 358 22.35 2.50 6.66
CA ASN A 358 23.00 2.05 5.42
C ASN A 358 22.14 0.96 4.76
N LEU A 359 21.07 1.40 4.11
CA LEU A 359 20.08 0.53 3.50
C LEU A 359 20.08 0.73 1.99
N THR A 360 19.90 -0.35 1.25
CA THR A 360 19.92 -0.34 -0.22
C THR A 360 18.72 0.35 -0.86
N ARG A 361 17.72 0.71 -0.07
CA ARG A 361 16.50 1.38 -0.52
C ARG A 361 16.37 2.76 0.10
N PRO A 362 15.76 3.72 -0.61
CA PRO A 362 15.49 5.04 -0.07
C PRO A 362 14.64 4.97 1.21
N VAL A 363 14.98 5.80 2.18
CA VAL A 363 14.20 5.99 3.39
C VAL A 363 13.08 6.98 3.09
N LEU A 364 11.83 6.56 3.31
CA LEU A 364 10.66 7.41 3.14
C LEU A 364 10.43 8.34 4.33
N ARG A 365 10.56 7.77 5.51
CA ARG A 365 10.41 8.47 6.78
C ARG A 365 11.08 7.70 7.89
N TRP A 366 11.36 8.38 8.96
CA TRP A 366 11.86 7.79 10.20
C TRP A 366 11.03 8.27 11.38
N GLU A 367 11.18 7.54 12.48
CA GLU A 367 10.54 7.82 13.73
C GLU A 367 11.48 7.38 14.85
N LEU A 368 11.76 8.27 15.80
CA LEU A 368 12.53 8.00 17.00
C LEU A 368 11.63 8.22 18.21
N ALA A 369 11.22 7.13 18.85
CA ALA A 369 10.53 7.17 20.14
C ALA A 369 11.59 7.11 21.23
N PHE A 370 11.58 8.07 22.14
CA PHE A 370 12.63 8.20 23.17
C PHE A 370 12.44 7.25 24.36
N GLY A 371 11.29 6.60 24.47
CA GLY A 371 11.01 5.59 25.51
C GLY A 371 10.36 6.14 26.77
N ASP A 372 10.12 7.44 26.82
CA ASP A 372 9.35 8.14 27.88
C ASP A 372 7.94 8.54 27.45
N GLY A 373 7.60 8.27 26.19
CA GLY A 373 6.33 8.62 25.53
C GLY A 373 6.53 9.54 24.34
N GLU A 374 7.53 10.41 24.38
CA GLU A 374 7.80 11.38 23.32
C GLU A 374 8.37 10.71 22.07
N VAL A 375 7.99 11.29 20.91
CA VAL A 375 8.34 10.77 19.59
C VAL A 375 8.69 11.92 18.65
N GLN A 376 9.81 11.80 17.97
CA GLN A 376 10.16 12.64 16.83
C GLN A 376 10.05 11.83 15.53
N GLN A 377 9.40 12.40 14.52
CA GLN A 377 9.26 11.77 13.20
C GLN A 377 9.37 12.81 12.08
N ARG A 378 9.96 12.39 10.93
CA ARG A 378 10.06 13.23 9.73
C ARG A 378 10.13 12.36 8.47
N SER A 379 9.81 12.96 7.33
CA SER A 379 10.01 12.37 6.00
C SER A 379 11.50 12.36 5.62
N GLY A 380 11.87 11.43 4.73
CA GLY A 380 13.25 11.22 4.29
C GLY A 380 14.12 10.46 5.30
N PRO A 381 15.44 10.45 5.12
CA PRO A 381 16.38 9.81 6.03
C PRO A 381 16.49 10.57 7.36
N PRO A 382 16.82 9.89 8.47
CA PRO A 382 17.10 10.58 9.72
C PRO A 382 18.36 11.44 9.56
N PRO A 383 18.46 12.56 10.32
CA PRO A 383 19.68 13.35 10.37
C PRO A 383 20.80 12.56 11.07
N ASP A 384 22.04 13.00 10.91
CA ASP A 384 23.20 12.37 11.54
C ASP A 384 23.12 12.36 13.07
N THR A 385 22.45 13.38 13.64
CA THR A 385 22.24 13.52 15.08
C THR A 385 20.83 14.00 15.43
N VAL A 386 20.31 13.48 16.55
CA VAL A 386 19.08 13.95 17.19
C VAL A 386 19.37 14.14 18.67
N THR A 387 19.16 15.34 19.19
CA THR A 387 19.37 15.64 20.62
C THR A 387 18.04 15.60 21.36
N TYR A 388 18.03 15.00 22.55
CA TYR A 388 16.86 14.90 23.41
C TYR A 388 17.24 14.97 24.88
N THR A 389 16.43 15.64 25.71
CA THR A 389 16.69 15.79 27.15
C THR A 389 15.68 15.00 27.97
N TYR A 390 16.15 14.02 28.72
CA TYR A 390 15.35 13.27 29.69
C TYR A 390 15.27 14.06 31.00
N ALA A 391 14.09 14.54 31.33
CA ALA A 391 13.86 15.37 32.49
C ALA A 391 13.73 14.57 33.80
N LYS A 392 13.50 13.26 33.76
CA LYS A 392 13.20 12.42 34.93
C LYS A 392 14.09 11.20 34.98
N ASP A 393 14.31 10.69 36.21
CA ASP A 393 14.98 9.42 36.43
C ASP A 393 14.22 8.25 35.81
N GLY A 394 14.92 7.32 35.16
CA GLY A 394 14.34 6.13 34.55
C GLY A 394 15.33 5.36 33.66
N VAL A 395 14.88 4.21 33.21
CA VAL A 395 15.57 3.46 32.13
C VAL A 395 14.72 3.58 30.85
N TYR A 396 15.26 4.25 29.88
CA TYR A 396 14.56 4.59 28.63
C TYR A 396 15.11 3.75 27.48
N THR A 397 14.21 3.10 26.75
CA THR A 397 14.55 2.36 25.53
C THR A 397 14.17 3.18 24.30
N ALA A 398 15.12 3.99 23.85
CA ALA A 398 14.94 4.76 22.61
C ALA A 398 14.87 3.82 21.39
N THR A 399 13.84 3.95 20.58
CA THR A 399 13.57 3.06 19.45
C THR A 399 13.48 3.84 18.16
N LEU A 400 14.40 3.58 17.23
CA LEU A 400 14.40 4.13 15.88
C LEU A 400 13.66 3.16 14.93
N LEU A 401 12.61 3.66 14.29
CA LEU A 401 11.96 3.01 13.16
C LEU A 401 12.32 3.73 11.87
N VAL A 402 12.70 2.98 10.86
CA VAL A 402 13.00 3.48 9.52
C VAL A 402 12.07 2.80 8.53
N TYR A 403 11.34 3.60 7.76
CA TYR A 403 10.39 3.14 6.77
C TYR A 403 10.99 3.32 5.38
N LEU A 404 11.08 2.24 4.64
CA LEU A 404 11.70 2.22 3.32
C LEU A 404 10.66 2.24 2.20
N GLU A 405 11.04 2.85 1.09
CA GLU A 405 10.29 2.73 -0.14
C GLU A 405 10.23 1.26 -0.58
N ARG A 406 9.04 0.80 -0.89
CA ARG A 406 8.82 -0.48 -1.55
C ARG A 406 8.15 -0.22 -2.88
N PRO A 407 8.85 -0.47 -3.98
CA PRO A 407 8.16 -0.54 -5.26
C PRO A 407 7.05 -1.58 -5.14
N PHE A 408 5.80 -1.15 -5.30
CA PHE A 408 4.65 -2.04 -5.45
C PHE A 408 4.15 -2.78 -4.20
N ALA A 409 4.65 -2.46 -3.00
CA ALA A 409 4.12 -3.02 -1.75
C ALA A 409 3.15 -2.03 -1.08
N THR A 410 2.09 -2.55 -0.50
CA THR A 410 1.05 -1.78 0.18
C THR A 410 1.49 -1.23 1.53
N THR A 411 2.61 -1.71 2.05
CA THR A 411 3.18 -1.27 3.33
C THR A 411 4.67 -0.98 3.18
N ALA A 412 5.13 0.13 3.77
CA ALA A 412 6.55 0.41 3.86
C ALA A 412 7.28 -0.69 4.64
N ALA A 413 8.43 -1.15 4.14
CA ALA A 413 9.29 -1.98 4.95
C ALA A 413 9.75 -1.17 6.16
N ARG A 414 9.63 -1.74 7.34
CA ARG A 414 10.11 -1.12 8.56
C ARG A 414 11.36 -1.85 9.04
N TYR A 415 12.38 -1.08 9.37
CA TYR A 415 13.50 -1.58 10.17
C TYR A 415 13.49 -0.90 11.51
N VAL A 416 13.86 -1.62 12.57
CA VAL A 416 13.84 -1.12 13.93
C VAL A 416 15.17 -1.44 14.65
N THR A 417 15.67 -0.49 15.39
CA THR A 417 16.82 -0.64 16.29
C THR A 417 16.61 0.16 17.55
N GLN A 418 17.35 -0.14 18.59
CA GLN A 418 17.18 0.47 19.91
C GLN A 418 18.51 0.89 20.53
N ALA A 419 18.46 1.90 21.37
CA ALA A 419 19.51 2.26 22.31
C ALA A 419 18.88 2.45 23.70
N GLN A 420 19.57 1.98 24.75
CA GLN A 420 19.12 2.14 26.12
C GLN A 420 19.87 3.28 26.80
N VAL A 421 19.12 4.14 27.50
CA VAL A 421 19.65 5.27 28.28
C VAL A 421 19.18 5.12 29.72
N LYS A 422 20.09 5.23 30.67
CA LYS A 422 19.79 5.20 32.12
C LYS A 422 19.98 6.59 32.70
N VAL A 423 18.91 7.15 33.27
CA VAL A 423 18.91 8.46 33.90
C VAL A 423 18.68 8.29 35.42
N GLY A 424 19.58 8.84 36.21
CA GLY A 424 19.53 8.77 37.65
C GLY A 424 19.64 7.36 38.27
N LYS A 425 19.04 7.18 39.41
CA LYS A 425 19.15 5.94 40.22
C LYS A 425 18.00 4.95 39.99
N LYS A 426 16.89 5.38 39.40
CA LYS A 426 15.74 4.51 39.17
C LYS A 426 16.04 3.46 38.07
N SER A 427 15.48 2.26 38.25
CA SER A 427 15.66 1.12 37.33
C SER A 427 14.37 0.75 36.58
N ASP A 428 13.32 1.57 36.70
CA ASP A 428 12.00 1.24 36.11
C ASP A 428 11.99 1.52 34.61
N GLU A 429 11.84 0.47 33.85
CA GLU A 429 11.64 0.52 32.40
C GLU A 429 10.13 0.63 32.09
N LEU A 430 9.72 1.60 31.27
CA LEU A 430 8.30 1.81 30.95
C LEU A 430 7.70 0.64 30.16
N MET A 431 8.53 -0.09 29.42
CA MET A 431 8.07 -1.20 28.61
C MET A 431 9.18 -2.21 28.34
N ARG A 432 8.85 -3.51 28.46
CA ARG A 432 9.73 -4.63 28.10
C ARG A 432 8.95 -5.73 27.41
N LEU A 433 9.54 -6.30 26.35
CA LEU A 433 8.99 -7.45 25.64
C LEU A 433 10.00 -8.62 25.66
N VAL A 434 9.57 -9.79 26.11
CA VAL A 434 10.41 -10.99 26.16
C VAL A 434 9.66 -12.15 25.53
N ALA A 435 10.31 -12.89 24.64
CA ALA A 435 9.78 -14.12 24.06
C ALA A 435 10.29 -15.37 24.78
N ALA A 436 9.44 -16.36 24.96
CA ALA A 436 9.79 -17.66 25.48
C ALA A 436 8.92 -18.76 24.84
N PRO A 437 9.52 -19.79 24.21
CA PRO A 437 10.93 -19.87 23.83
C PRO A 437 11.29 -18.89 22.71
N ARG A 438 12.58 -18.60 22.52
CA ARG A 438 13.09 -17.70 21.47
C ARG A 438 13.48 -18.40 20.16
N SER A 439 13.52 -19.72 20.16
CA SER A 439 13.85 -20.47 18.96
C SER A 439 13.27 -21.89 18.97
N GLY A 440 12.97 -22.42 17.77
CA GLY A 440 12.43 -23.77 17.59
C GLY A 440 12.25 -24.12 16.12
N LYS A 441 11.72 -25.32 15.84
CA LYS A 441 11.38 -25.77 14.46
C LYS A 441 9.97 -25.30 14.08
N ALA A 442 9.75 -24.96 12.81
CA ALA A 442 8.43 -24.65 12.28
C ALA A 442 7.53 -25.91 12.21
N PRO A 443 6.21 -25.82 12.54
CA PRO A 443 5.53 -24.66 13.13
C PRO A 443 5.99 -24.39 14.56
N PHE A 444 6.32 -23.16 14.90
CA PHE A 444 6.93 -22.77 16.18
C PHE A 444 6.05 -21.78 16.93
N SER A 445 5.60 -22.14 18.14
CA SER A 445 4.81 -21.27 19.00
C SER A 445 5.70 -20.58 20.05
N ALA A 446 5.60 -19.26 20.12
CA ALA A 446 6.25 -18.43 21.12
C ALA A 446 5.22 -17.67 21.95
N SER A 447 5.50 -17.52 23.25
CA SER A 447 4.76 -16.64 24.14
C SER A 447 5.58 -15.38 24.43
N PHE A 448 4.97 -14.22 24.21
CA PHE A 448 5.59 -12.93 24.43
C PHE A 448 5.05 -12.33 25.72
N ARG A 449 5.93 -12.16 26.71
CA ARG A 449 5.58 -11.48 27.96
C ARG A 449 5.84 -9.99 27.81
N ALA A 450 4.77 -9.20 27.88
CA ALA A 450 4.83 -7.75 27.92
C ALA A 450 4.80 -7.27 29.38
N THR A 451 5.75 -6.43 29.76
CA THR A 451 5.72 -5.64 31.00
C THR A 451 5.58 -4.19 30.58
N VAL A 452 4.46 -3.56 30.92
CA VAL A 452 4.16 -2.17 30.56
C VAL A 452 3.72 -1.45 31.84
N THR A 453 4.48 -0.45 32.23
CA THR A 453 4.15 0.40 33.42
C THR A 453 3.45 1.69 32.98
N ALA A 454 3.60 2.08 31.72
CA ALA A 454 2.95 3.24 31.13
C ALA A 454 1.42 3.06 30.99
N PRO A 455 0.60 4.13 31.13
CA PRO A 455 -0.86 4.08 30.98
C PRO A 455 -1.25 4.03 29.48
N GLY A 456 -1.23 2.82 28.89
CA GLY A 456 -1.59 2.65 27.47
C GLY A 456 -3.09 2.79 27.20
N THR A 457 -3.42 3.46 26.10
CA THR A 457 -4.80 3.61 25.57
C THR A 457 -5.14 2.55 24.54
N SER A 458 -4.14 2.10 23.77
CA SER A 458 -4.23 1.01 22.80
C SER A 458 -2.84 0.41 22.54
N TRP A 459 -2.81 -0.71 21.83
CA TRP A 459 -1.56 -1.40 21.52
C TRP A 459 -1.63 -2.12 20.17
N ASP A 460 -0.46 -2.27 19.53
CA ASP A 460 -0.24 -3.08 18.34
C ASP A 460 0.90 -4.07 18.61
N PHE A 461 0.64 -5.35 18.35
CA PHE A 461 1.65 -6.41 18.38
C PHE A 461 1.89 -6.93 16.96
N VAL A 462 3.15 -6.88 16.54
CA VAL A 462 3.63 -7.26 15.20
C VAL A 462 4.67 -8.36 15.37
N PRO A 463 4.32 -9.65 15.18
CA PRO A 463 5.26 -10.78 15.35
C PRO A 463 6.45 -10.76 14.39
N GLY A 464 6.36 -10.03 13.28
CA GLY A 464 7.43 -9.90 12.30
C GLY A 464 7.32 -10.85 11.10
N ASP A 465 6.28 -11.69 11.05
CA ASP A 465 5.99 -12.62 9.94
C ASP A 465 4.94 -12.10 8.96
N GLY A 466 4.59 -10.82 9.08
CA GLY A 466 3.55 -10.17 8.27
C GLY A 466 2.18 -10.14 8.93
N THR A 467 2.01 -10.75 10.11
CA THR A 467 0.77 -10.67 10.89
C THR A 467 0.83 -9.54 11.91
N SER A 468 -0.33 -9.08 12.37
CA SER A 468 -0.44 -8.11 13.45
C SER A 468 -1.70 -8.34 14.26
N ARG A 469 -1.70 -7.90 15.52
CA ARG A 469 -2.86 -7.87 16.42
C ARG A 469 -2.88 -6.52 17.13
N SER A 470 -4.06 -5.97 17.30
CA SER A 470 -4.27 -4.69 17.99
C SER A 470 -5.31 -4.85 19.08
N GLY A 471 -5.30 -3.95 20.05
CA GLY A 471 -6.31 -3.92 21.12
C GLY A 471 -6.38 -2.57 21.82
N GLN A 472 -7.46 -2.37 22.58
CA GLN A 472 -7.66 -1.18 23.41
C GLN A 472 -7.13 -1.39 24.81
N GLY A 473 -6.74 -0.32 25.48
CA GLY A 473 -6.20 -0.33 26.83
C GLY A 473 -4.78 -0.91 26.90
N ARG A 474 -4.43 -1.52 28.03
CA ARG A 474 -3.13 -2.16 28.21
C ARG A 474 -3.03 -3.48 27.42
N PRO A 475 -1.87 -3.82 26.84
CA PRO A 475 -1.69 -5.12 26.21
C PRO A 475 -1.82 -6.25 27.23
N PRO A 476 -2.31 -7.43 26.82
CA PRO A 476 -2.28 -8.63 27.65
C PRO A 476 -0.86 -8.93 28.12
N ARG A 477 -0.71 -9.41 29.35
CA ARG A 477 0.58 -9.80 29.92
C ARG A 477 1.31 -10.83 29.06
N PHE A 478 0.55 -11.68 28.37
CA PHE A 478 1.07 -12.69 27.45
C PHE A 478 0.36 -12.59 26.10
N LEU A 479 1.17 -12.55 25.03
CA LEU A 479 0.73 -12.56 23.64
C LEU A 479 1.31 -13.83 23.00
N GLY A 480 0.45 -14.76 22.60
CA GLY A 480 0.87 -15.98 21.90
C GLY A 480 0.95 -15.75 20.39
N HIS A 481 1.94 -16.35 19.71
CA HIS A 481 2.04 -16.38 18.26
C HIS A 481 2.71 -17.66 17.76
N THR A 482 2.23 -18.19 16.60
CA THR A 482 2.81 -19.37 15.97
C THR A 482 3.36 -19.01 14.59
N TYR A 483 4.66 -19.20 14.42
CA TYR A 483 5.37 -19.03 13.17
C TYR A 483 5.31 -20.31 12.35
N THR A 484 4.81 -20.24 11.13
CA THR A 484 4.61 -21.40 10.26
C THR A 484 5.76 -21.68 9.31
N THR A 485 6.65 -20.70 9.10
CA THR A 485 7.79 -20.81 8.19
C THR A 485 9.11 -20.56 8.91
N PRO A 486 10.21 -21.22 8.49
CA PRO A 486 11.54 -20.90 8.99
C PRO A 486 11.93 -19.44 8.70
N GLY A 487 12.66 -18.81 9.62
CA GLY A 487 13.11 -17.43 9.49
C GLY A 487 13.58 -16.84 10.83
N THR A 488 14.17 -15.67 10.77
CA THR A 488 14.42 -14.84 11.95
C THR A 488 13.44 -13.67 11.93
N TYR A 489 12.63 -13.57 12.99
CA TYR A 489 11.54 -12.62 13.08
C TYR A 489 11.80 -11.63 14.20
N ARG A 490 11.56 -10.34 13.96
CA ARG A 490 11.60 -9.30 14.99
C ARG A 490 10.17 -8.97 15.41
N ALA A 491 9.77 -9.49 16.57
CA ALA A 491 8.47 -9.19 17.14
C ALA A 491 8.52 -7.83 17.84
N LEU A 492 7.60 -6.93 17.49
CA LEU A 492 7.49 -5.57 17.98
C LEU A 492 6.15 -5.39 18.71
N LEU A 493 6.17 -4.78 19.87
CA LEU A 493 4.99 -4.30 20.57
C LEU A 493 5.07 -2.77 20.63
N ILE A 494 3.98 -2.12 20.26
CA ILE A 494 3.78 -0.68 20.31
C ILE A 494 2.65 -0.43 21.31
N VAL A 495 2.85 0.44 22.29
CA VAL A 495 1.81 0.88 23.22
C VAL A 495 1.61 2.37 23.03
N HIS A 496 0.41 2.76 22.66
CA HIS A 496 0.01 4.15 22.49
C HIS A 496 -0.41 4.71 23.85
N LEU A 497 0.14 5.86 24.20
CA LEU A 497 -0.16 6.57 25.44
C LEU A 497 -1.15 7.71 25.21
N GLY A 498 -1.16 8.24 23.97
CA GLY A 498 -2.01 9.32 23.48
C GLY A 498 -2.08 9.30 21.95
N ALA A 499 -2.48 10.40 21.35
CA ALA A 499 -2.61 10.52 19.91
C ALA A 499 -1.25 10.41 19.18
N THR A 500 -0.20 10.94 19.76
CA THR A 500 1.17 10.97 19.20
C THR A 500 2.19 10.23 20.07
N GLU A 501 1.91 10.08 21.35
CA GLU A 501 2.82 9.48 22.34
C GLU A 501 2.76 7.95 22.31
N ARG A 502 3.91 7.29 22.36
CA ARG A 502 4.00 5.82 22.39
C ARG A 502 5.33 5.31 22.91
N VAL A 503 5.30 4.10 23.46
CA VAL A 503 6.48 3.34 23.81
C VAL A 503 6.55 2.05 23.01
N LEU A 504 7.77 1.61 22.65
CA LEU A 504 8.01 0.47 21.81
C LEU A 504 9.05 -0.46 22.40
N ALA A 505 8.84 -1.77 22.24
CA ALA A 505 9.86 -2.78 22.55
C ALA A 505 9.82 -3.89 21.51
N TYR A 506 10.98 -4.50 21.21
CA TYR A 506 11.05 -5.65 20.32
C TYR A 506 11.86 -6.80 20.92
N VAL A 507 11.67 -7.98 20.34
CA VAL A 507 12.46 -9.17 20.62
C VAL A 507 12.60 -10.02 19.36
N ASP A 508 13.79 -10.59 19.15
CA ASP A 508 14.05 -11.47 18.01
C ASP A 508 13.72 -12.93 18.35
N VAL A 509 13.09 -13.62 17.40
CA VAL A 509 12.69 -15.03 17.44
C VAL A 509 13.27 -15.76 16.23
N ARG A 510 13.92 -16.91 16.45
CA ARG A 510 14.51 -17.72 15.37
C ARG A 510 13.74 -19.02 15.19
N VAL A 511 13.20 -19.21 14.00
CA VAL A 511 12.48 -20.42 13.59
C VAL A 511 13.33 -21.17 12.55
N ARG A 512 13.49 -22.47 12.75
CA ARG A 512 14.32 -23.35 11.91
C ARG A 512 13.47 -24.35 11.13
#